data_04951a7f02bb7968df53823f320745e8
#
_entry.id   04951a7f02bb7968df53823f320745e8
#
_cell.length_a   1.000
_cell.length_b   1.000
_cell.length_c   1.000
_cell.angle_alpha   90.00
_cell.angle_beta   90.00
_cell.angle_gamma   90.00
#
_symmetry.space_group_name_H-M   'P 1'
#
loop_
_entity.id
_entity.type
_entity.pdbx_description
1 polymer ?
#
loop_
_entity_poly.entity_id
_entity_poly.type
_entity_poly.pdbx_seq_one_letter_code
_entity_poly.pdbx_strand_id
1 'polypeptide(L)'
;MGVSRPRASGLATVAALMLMVGCAGGKDQDRSADSPSARKEVRTTRVEVVKGLGEKGSFDPRALYRRLSPGVVTVASIFGEGQALLPGQDDREGGQGSGFLLDGDGHVATNAHVVTEGDPPDQKRAKQVYVELSNGSRVQARILGTDPNADVALLKLDPAGLKLTPLKLGRSRDLNVGEPVAAIGSPFGERQSLSVGVISALDRTIQSLTDFQIGDAIQTDAAINPGNSGGPLLNGAGEVLGINSQIKSASGGGEGVGFAVPVDTVRRSLRALRAHGKVDYGYLGVTSQPLYPQLARRLGLPVRDGALIVKVEDGSPADEAELKTGDEKVEFQGHRDVPAEADVIVSVNGRGITREIDLADLISAHDARDEVELELIREGKRRTVKVKLGRRPERAPSSARP
;
A
#
# COMPACT_ATOMS: atom_id res chain seq x y z
N MET A 1 39.90 -32.93 -31.09
CA MET A 1 41.02 -32.43 -30.26
C MET A 1 40.34 -31.77 -29.05
N GLY A 2 40.20 -32.31 -27.89
CA GLY A 2 41.06 -33.15 -27.09
C GLY A 2 41.51 -32.35 -25.88
N VAL A 3 41.19 -32.87 -24.70
CA VAL A 3 41.89 -32.79 -23.41
C VAL A 3 41.32 -31.74 -22.46
N SER A 4 40.98 -31.94 -21.23
CA SER A 4 40.78 -33.00 -20.23
C SER A 4 40.55 -32.31 -18.88
N ARG A 5 39.76 -32.94 -18.04
CA ARG A 5 39.59 -32.56 -16.60
C ARG A 5 40.81 -32.95 -15.78
N PRO A 6 40.97 -32.42 -14.55
CA PRO A 6 40.82 -33.34 -13.44
C PRO A 6 39.96 -32.83 -12.25
N ARG A 7 39.44 -33.84 -11.51
CA ARG A 7 38.85 -33.80 -10.18
C ARG A 7 39.89 -33.62 -9.10
N ALA A 8 39.55 -33.02 -7.96
CA ALA A 8 40.21 -33.36 -6.67
C ALA A 8 39.16 -33.23 -5.54
N SER A 9 39.00 -34.37 -4.87
CA SER A 9 38.26 -34.59 -3.65
C SER A 9 39.11 -34.16 -2.43
N GLY A 10 38.49 -33.61 -1.41
CA GLY A 10 39.12 -33.35 -0.11
C GLY A 10 38.13 -33.60 1.02
N LEU A 11 38.20 -34.83 1.60
CA LEU A 11 37.60 -35.16 2.91
C LEU A 11 38.43 -34.48 4.01
N ALA A 12 37.78 -33.84 4.96
CA ALA A 12 38.38 -33.44 6.24
C ALA A 12 37.69 -34.18 7.37
N THR A 13 38.46 -35.05 8.00
CA THR A 13 38.11 -35.86 9.16
C THR A 13 38.23 -35.04 10.43
N VAL A 14 37.21 -35.01 11.27
CA VAL A 14 37.28 -34.46 12.64
C VAL A 14 37.61 -35.55 13.60
N ALA A 15 38.77 -35.43 14.28
CA ALA A 15 39.22 -36.32 15.36
C ALA A 15 38.66 -35.85 16.70
N ALA A 16 37.99 -36.75 17.41
CA ALA A 16 37.56 -36.58 18.79
C ALA A 16 38.73 -37.00 19.73
N LEU A 17 39.08 -36.14 20.68
CA LEU A 17 40.07 -36.43 21.71
C LEU A 17 39.34 -36.66 23.03
N MET A 18 39.32 -37.94 23.47
CA MET A 18 38.98 -38.33 24.83
C MET A 18 40.22 -38.27 25.74
N LEU A 19 40.14 -37.57 26.83
CA LEU A 19 41.12 -37.66 27.93
C LEU A 19 40.46 -38.28 29.15
N MET A 20 40.89 -39.53 29.44
CA MET A 20 40.68 -40.16 30.73
C MET A 20 41.87 -39.82 31.63
N VAL A 21 41.61 -39.43 32.87
CA VAL A 21 42.62 -39.47 33.96
C VAL A 21 41.98 -40.11 35.20
N GLY A 22 42.75 -41.07 35.71
CA GLY A 22 42.34 -42.05 36.68
C GLY A 22 42.40 -41.58 38.12
N CYS A 23 41.87 -42.45 38.99
CA CYS A 23 41.79 -42.36 40.41
C CYS A 23 43.16 -42.57 41.11
N ALA A 24 43.40 -41.82 42.18
CA ALA A 24 44.24 -42.28 43.33
C ALA A 24 43.69 -41.65 44.61
N GLY A 25 43.43 -42.46 45.61
CA GLY A 25 42.84 -42.11 46.87
C GLY A 25 43.81 -41.49 47.88
N GLY A 26 43.25 -40.92 48.92
CA GLY A 26 43.91 -40.37 50.09
C GLY A 26 42.88 -39.90 51.12
N LYS A 27 42.98 -40.47 52.34
CA LYS A 27 42.08 -40.29 53.50
C LYS A 27 42.30 -38.98 54.23
N ASP A 28 41.22 -38.60 54.93
CA ASP A 28 41.09 -37.85 56.19
C ASP A 28 41.35 -36.35 56.21
N GLN A 29 40.32 -35.57 56.48
CA GLN A 29 40.00 -34.96 57.77
C GLN A 29 38.91 -33.88 57.67
N ASP A 30 37.98 -34.06 58.56
CA ASP A 30 36.97 -33.18 59.08
C ASP A 30 37.33 -31.66 59.13
N ARG A 31 36.51 -30.82 58.56
CA ARG A 31 36.15 -29.44 59.02
C ARG A 31 34.96 -28.93 58.35
N SER A 32 33.86 -28.88 59.09
CA SER A 32 32.65 -28.11 58.83
C SER A 32 32.96 -26.67 58.49
N ALA A 33 32.52 -26.25 57.30
CA ALA A 33 32.24 -24.84 56.98
C ALA A 33 31.02 -24.80 56.05
N ASP A 34 29.91 -24.31 56.61
CA ASP A 34 28.70 -23.98 55.99
C ASP A 34 28.99 -22.99 54.83
N SER A 35 28.81 -23.44 53.58
CA SER A 35 28.73 -22.57 52.42
C SER A 35 27.27 -22.47 51.98
N PRO A 36 26.69 -21.27 51.85
CA PRO A 36 25.32 -21.14 51.41
C PRO A 36 25.21 -21.61 49.95
N SER A 37 24.42 -22.67 49.76
CA SER A 37 24.05 -23.14 48.43
C SER A 37 23.37 -21.98 47.65
N ALA A 38 24.05 -21.52 46.62
CA ALA A 38 23.45 -20.60 45.63
C ALA A 38 22.21 -21.28 45.04
N ARG A 39 21.05 -20.99 45.56
CA ARG A 39 19.76 -21.26 44.87
C ARG A 39 19.83 -20.60 43.52
N LYS A 40 19.92 -21.38 42.45
CA LYS A 40 19.61 -20.92 41.11
C LYS A 40 18.18 -20.40 41.14
N GLU A 41 18.02 -19.08 41.13
CA GLU A 41 16.72 -18.46 40.80
C GLU A 41 16.33 -18.93 39.42
N VAL A 42 15.39 -19.84 39.35
CA VAL A 42 14.71 -20.15 38.12
C VAL A 42 13.84 -18.94 37.84
N ARG A 43 14.30 -18.02 37.00
CA ARG A 43 13.46 -16.94 36.41
C ARG A 43 12.43 -17.61 35.55
N THR A 44 11.25 -17.84 36.11
CA THR A 44 10.08 -18.24 35.34
C THR A 44 9.64 -17.03 34.55
N THR A 45 9.96 -16.97 33.27
CA THR A 45 9.34 -15.99 32.34
C THR A 45 7.91 -16.43 32.19
N ARG A 46 6.98 -15.71 32.84
CA ARG A 46 5.56 -15.87 32.61
C ARG A 46 5.26 -15.30 31.23
N VAL A 47 5.13 -16.17 30.25
CA VAL A 47 4.55 -15.77 28.95
C VAL A 47 3.06 -15.56 29.20
N GLU A 48 2.63 -14.34 29.38
CA GLU A 48 1.22 -14.00 29.25
C GLU A 48 0.83 -14.20 27.77
N VAL A 49 0.23 -15.34 27.49
CA VAL A 49 -0.53 -15.50 26.25
C VAL A 49 -1.67 -14.49 26.37
N VAL A 50 -1.58 -13.41 25.58
CA VAL A 50 -2.65 -12.41 25.47
C VAL A 50 -3.91 -13.16 25.08
N LYS A 51 -4.77 -13.41 26.06
CA LYS A 51 -6.13 -13.88 25.84
C LYS A 51 -6.91 -12.72 25.22
N GLY A 52 -6.98 -12.69 23.90
CA GLY A 52 -7.67 -11.63 23.16
C GLY A 52 -8.08 -12.05 21.75
N LEU A 53 -7.72 -13.26 21.35
CA LEU A 53 -8.17 -13.86 20.11
C LEU A 53 -9.34 -14.80 20.42
N GLY A 54 -10.55 -14.28 20.66
CA GLY A 54 -11.71 -15.13 20.92
C GLY A 54 -12.83 -14.54 21.79
N GLU A 55 -12.66 -13.39 22.44
CA GLU A 55 -13.71 -12.67 23.15
C GLU A 55 -14.48 -11.72 22.21
N LYS A 56 -15.71 -11.31 22.58
CA LYS A 56 -16.56 -10.41 21.79
C LYS A 56 -15.75 -9.20 21.29
N GLY A 57 -15.43 -9.17 19.99
CA GLY A 57 -14.54 -8.20 19.36
C GLY A 57 -13.24 -8.81 18.84
N SER A 58 -12.98 -10.10 19.04
CA SER A 58 -11.78 -10.78 18.57
C SER A 58 -11.85 -11.08 17.07
N PHE A 59 -10.69 -11.03 16.44
CA PHE A 59 -10.47 -11.38 15.05
C PHE A 59 -10.66 -12.90 14.84
N ASP A 60 -11.75 -13.30 14.17
CA ASP A 60 -12.04 -14.69 13.78
C ASP A 60 -12.02 -14.81 12.24
N PRO A 61 -10.90 -15.19 11.63
CA PRO A 61 -10.76 -15.30 10.19
C PRO A 61 -11.74 -16.30 9.55
N ARG A 62 -12.06 -17.39 10.26
CA ARG A 62 -13.01 -18.41 9.79
C ARG A 62 -14.42 -17.86 9.70
N ALA A 63 -14.86 -17.11 10.71
CA ALA A 63 -16.18 -16.48 10.71
C ALA A 63 -16.24 -15.36 9.66
N LEU A 64 -15.18 -14.56 9.52
CA LEU A 64 -15.06 -13.53 8.49
C LEU A 64 -15.21 -14.15 7.09
N TYR A 65 -14.43 -15.19 6.79
CA TYR A 65 -14.47 -15.86 5.49
C TYR A 65 -15.88 -16.38 5.17
N ARG A 66 -16.50 -17.16 6.08
CA ARG A 66 -17.84 -17.71 5.84
C ARG A 66 -18.90 -16.64 5.58
N ARG A 67 -18.80 -15.51 6.25
CA ARG A 67 -19.76 -14.41 6.16
C ARG A 67 -19.54 -13.53 4.93
N LEU A 68 -18.30 -13.26 4.55
CA LEU A 68 -17.96 -12.20 3.62
C LEU A 68 -17.47 -12.71 2.27
N SER A 69 -16.94 -13.94 2.17
CA SER A 69 -16.53 -14.50 0.88
C SER A 69 -17.65 -14.49 -0.19
N PRO A 70 -18.96 -14.64 0.14
CA PRO A 70 -20.00 -14.51 -0.87
C PRO A 70 -20.08 -13.12 -1.52
N GLY A 71 -19.52 -12.10 -0.88
CA GLY A 71 -19.46 -10.73 -1.41
C GLY A 71 -18.19 -10.43 -2.22
N VAL A 72 -17.23 -11.35 -2.21
CA VAL A 72 -16.01 -11.25 -3.02
C VAL A 72 -16.21 -11.99 -4.33
N VAL A 73 -15.79 -11.39 -5.43
CA VAL A 73 -16.03 -11.88 -6.78
C VAL A 73 -14.71 -12.01 -7.54
N THR A 74 -14.69 -12.90 -8.54
CA THR A 74 -13.63 -12.94 -9.54
C THR A 74 -13.98 -11.98 -10.67
N VAL A 75 -13.02 -11.20 -11.14
CA VAL A 75 -13.17 -10.31 -12.28
C VAL A 75 -12.27 -10.82 -13.41
N ALA A 76 -12.85 -11.10 -14.55
CA ALA A 76 -12.15 -11.53 -15.76
C ALA A 76 -12.35 -10.49 -16.86
N SER A 77 -11.27 -10.02 -17.46
CA SER A 77 -11.24 -8.97 -18.48
C SER A 77 -10.67 -9.50 -19.79
N ILE A 78 -11.29 -9.14 -20.91
CA ILE A 78 -10.87 -9.51 -22.27
C ILE A 78 -10.51 -8.24 -23.03
N PHE A 79 -9.27 -8.13 -23.52
CA PHE A 79 -8.74 -6.96 -24.21
C PHE A 79 -8.70 -7.15 -25.75
N GLY A 80 -8.32 -8.31 -26.23
CA GLY A 80 -8.19 -8.65 -27.66
C GLY A 80 -9.49 -9.02 -28.36
N GLU A 81 -9.40 -9.36 -29.67
CA GLU A 81 -10.50 -9.93 -30.46
C GLU A 81 -10.53 -11.45 -30.43
N GLY A 82 -9.70 -12.07 -29.62
CA GLY A 82 -9.52 -13.51 -29.50
C GLY A 82 -10.35 -14.13 -28.38
N GLN A 83 -10.93 -15.22 -28.67
CA GLN A 83 -11.61 -16.27 -27.89
C GLN A 83 -11.83 -16.06 -26.40
N ALA A 84 -13.08 -16.28 -25.98
CA ALA A 84 -13.48 -16.39 -24.58
C ALA A 84 -12.53 -17.34 -23.81
N LEU A 85 -12.04 -16.88 -22.67
CA LEU A 85 -11.24 -17.68 -21.74
C LEU A 85 -12.00 -18.96 -21.37
N LEU A 86 -11.63 -20.07 -21.99
CA LEU A 86 -11.99 -21.39 -21.51
C LEU A 86 -11.02 -21.77 -20.39
N PRO A 87 -11.48 -22.39 -19.28
CA PRO A 87 -10.59 -22.86 -18.23
C PRO A 87 -9.50 -23.77 -18.80
N GLY A 88 -8.23 -23.42 -18.63
CA GLY A 88 -7.08 -24.23 -19.05
C GLY A 88 -6.37 -23.78 -20.33
N GLN A 89 -6.74 -22.68 -20.97
CA GLN A 89 -5.97 -22.11 -22.06
C GLN A 89 -5.14 -20.90 -21.58
N ASP A 90 -3.85 -21.00 -21.82
CA ASP A 90 -2.77 -20.07 -21.41
C ASP A 90 -2.66 -18.86 -22.36
N ASP A 91 -3.78 -18.37 -22.92
CA ASP A 91 -3.77 -17.27 -23.86
C ASP A 91 -3.82 -15.92 -23.17
N ARG A 92 -2.69 -15.26 -23.21
CA ARG A 92 -2.21 -14.05 -22.49
C ARG A 92 -2.89 -12.73 -22.86
N GLU A 93 -4.09 -12.73 -23.39
CA GLU A 93 -4.83 -11.49 -23.72
C GLU A 93 -5.94 -11.16 -22.72
N GLY A 94 -5.95 -11.78 -21.55
CA GLY A 94 -6.95 -11.57 -20.50
C GLY A 94 -6.34 -11.13 -19.19
N GLY A 95 -6.95 -10.12 -18.54
CA GLY A 95 -6.69 -9.75 -17.15
C GLY A 95 -7.59 -10.55 -16.20
N GLN A 96 -7.04 -10.98 -15.07
CA GLN A 96 -7.80 -11.63 -14.01
C GLN A 96 -7.45 -11.03 -12.65
N GLY A 97 -8.46 -10.83 -11.81
CA GLY A 97 -8.31 -10.34 -10.46
C GLY A 97 -9.56 -10.61 -9.63
N SER A 98 -9.61 -9.96 -8.50
CA SER A 98 -10.75 -9.99 -7.59
C SER A 98 -11.52 -8.67 -7.62
N GLY A 99 -12.71 -8.70 -7.03
CA GLY A 99 -13.50 -7.52 -6.71
C GLY A 99 -14.41 -7.81 -5.54
N PHE A 100 -15.20 -6.85 -5.14
CA PHE A 100 -16.22 -7.05 -4.12
C PHE A 100 -17.46 -6.21 -4.39
N LEU A 101 -18.61 -6.74 -3.98
CA LEU A 101 -19.91 -6.11 -4.13
C LEU A 101 -20.06 -4.94 -3.16
N LEU A 102 -20.51 -3.80 -3.66
CA LEU A 102 -20.71 -2.58 -2.89
C LEU A 102 -22.16 -2.42 -2.41
N ASP A 103 -23.13 -2.90 -3.21
CA ASP A 103 -24.55 -2.76 -2.95
C ASP A 103 -25.37 -3.87 -3.64
N GLY A 104 -26.68 -3.88 -3.36
CA GLY A 104 -27.63 -4.80 -3.98
C GLY A 104 -27.99 -4.45 -5.42
N ASP A 105 -27.60 -3.28 -5.90
CA ASP A 105 -27.82 -2.85 -7.28
C ASP A 105 -26.79 -3.45 -8.26
N GLY A 106 -25.76 -4.14 -7.77
CA GLY A 106 -24.75 -4.82 -8.59
C GLY A 106 -23.55 -3.94 -8.92
N HIS A 107 -23.22 -2.96 -8.10
CA HIS A 107 -21.95 -2.26 -8.19
C HIS A 107 -20.83 -3.09 -7.58
N VAL A 108 -19.69 -3.16 -8.28
CA VAL A 108 -18.50 -3.91 -7.88
C VAL A 108 -17.30 -2.99 -7.90
N ALA A 109 -16.53 -2.99 -6.82
CA ALA A 109 -15.21 -2.36 -6.76
C ALA A 109 -14.12 -3.37 -7.12
N THR A 110 -13.12 -2.93 -7.87
CA THR A 110 -11.90 -3.68 -8.19
C THR A 110 -10.75 -2.71 -8.47
N ASN A 111 -9.56 -3.20 -8.79
CA ASN A 111 -8.48 -2.35 -9.28
C ASN A 111 -8.68 -1.94 -10.74
N ALA A 112 -8.13 -0.76 -11.10
CA ALA A 112 -8.14 -0.29 -12.47
C ALA A 112 -7.32 -1.19 -13.40
N HIS A 113 -6.13 -1.65 -12.96
CA HIS A 113 -5.28 -2.53 -13.74
C HIS A 113 -5.92 -3.90 -14.05
N VAL A 114 -6.94 -4.33 -13.30
CA VAL A 114 -7.67 -5.57 -13.61
C VAL A 114 -8.54 -5.42 -14.87
N VAL A 115 -8.99 -4.20 -15.18
CA VAL A 115 -9.91 -3.91 -16.29
C VAL A 115 -9.33 -2.96 -17.33
N THR A 116 -8.03 -2.66 -17.24
CA THR A 116 -7.31 -1.82 -18.21
C THR A 116 -5.94 -2.44 -18.52
N GLU A 117 -5.41 -2.17 -19.71
CA GLU A 117 -4.06 -2.55 -20.15
C GLU A 117 -3.32 -1.34 -20.69
N GLY A 118 -1.98 -1.37 -20.63
CA GLY A 118 -1.11 -0.27 -21.06
C GLY A 118 -1.08 0.88 -20.05
N ASP A 119 -0.21 1.85 -20.32
CA ASP A 119 -0.01 3.01 -19.46
C ASP A 119 -0.76 4.23 -19.99
N PRO A 120 -1.26 5.14 -19.13
CA PRO A 120 -1.80 6.41 -19.56
C PRO A 120 -0.77 7.25 -20.35
N PRO A 121 -1.21 8.01 -21.39
CA PRO A 121 -2.59 8.24 -21.81
C PRO A 121 -3.14 7.14 -22.74
N ASP A 122 -2.32 6.17 -23.17
CA ASP A 122 -2.69 5.13 -24.14
C ASP A 122 -3.39 3.92 -23.50
N GLN A 123 -3.73 4.03 -22.23
CA GLN A 123 -4.41 2.98 -21.49
C GLN A 123 -5.77 2.60 -22.11
N LYS A 124 -5.95 1.32 -22.37
CA LYS A 124 -7.18 0.79 -22.97
C LYS A 124 -8.01 0.04 -21.93
N ARG A 125 -9.32 0.24 -21.97
CA ARG A 125 -10.27 -0.54 -21.18
C ARG A 125 -10.52 -1.88 -21.84
N ALA A 126 -10.77 -2.89 -21.01
CA ALA A 126 -11.20 -4.20 -21.49
C ALA A 126 -12.48 -4.07 -22.35
N LYS A 127 -12.53 -4.81 -23.45
CA LYS A 127 -13.71 -4.87 -24.33
C LYS A 127 -14.89 -5.56 -23.67
N GLN A 128 -14.60 -6.58 -22.85
CA GLN A 128 -15.59 -7.32 -22.08
C GLN A 128 -15.04 -7.61 -20.69
N VAL A 129 -15.93 -7.50 -19.71
CA VAL A 129 -15.63 -7.85 -18.31
C VAL A 129 -16.71 -8.80 -17.83
N TYR A 130 -16.29 -9.88 -17.19
CA TYR A 130 -17.18 -10.85 -16.55
C TYR A 130 -16.88 -10.90 -15.06
N VAL A 131 -17.94 -10.95 -14.28
CA VAL A 131 -17.89 -11.10 -12.82
C VAL A 131 -18.43 -12.47 -12.47
N GLU A 132 -17.62 -13.27 -11.79
CA GLU A 132 -18.04 -14.58 -11.29
C GLU A 132 -18.30 -14.48 -9.78
N LEU A 133 -19.52 -14.83 -9.39
CA LEU A 133 -19.98 -14.86 -8.01
C LEU A 133 -19.57 -16.17 -7.32
N SER A 134 -19.54 -16.18 -5.99
CA SER A 134 -19.18 -17.36 -5.17
C SER A 134 -20.01 -18.62 -5.44
N ASN A 135 -21.23 -18.48 -5.98
CA ASN A 135 -22.09 -19.58 -6.37
C ASN A 135 -21.83 -20.11 -7.79
N GLY A 136 -20.79 -19.60 -8.48
CA GLY A 136 -20.44 -19.97 -9.86
C GLY A 136 -21.23 -19.22 -10.94
N SER A 137 -22.16 -18.31 -10.57
CA SER A 137 -22.83 -17.48 -11.56
C SER A 137 -21.85 -16.51 -12.20
N ARG A 138 -21.75 -16.51 -13.52
CA ARG A 138 -20.90 -15.60 -14.30
C ARG A 138 -21.76 -14.61 -15.06
N VAL A 139 -21.57 -13.33 -14.81
CA VAL A 139 -22.39 -12.25 -15.35
C VAL A 139 -21.49 -11.22 -16.03
N GLN A 140 -21.90 -10.74 -17.20
CA GLN A 140 -21.21 -9.63 -17.86
C GLN A 140 -21.41 -8.34 -17.04
N ALA A 141 -20.32 -7.57 -16.86
CA ALA A 141 -20.33 -6.29 -16.20
C ALA A 141 -19.87 -5.18 -17.14
N ARG A 142 -20.40 -3.98 -16.93
CA ARG A 142 -19.95 -2.77 -17.62
C ARG A 142 -18.98 -2.00 -16.73
N ILE A 143 -17.91 -1.48 -17.30
CA ILE A 143 -17.01 -0.55 -16.64
C ILE A 143 -17.70 0.81 -16.57
N LEU A 144 -18.12 1.28 -15.39
CA LEU A 144 -18.68 2.62 -15.20
C LEU A 144 -17.58 3.66 -15.24
N GLY A 145 -16.41 3.36 -14.75
CA GLY A 145 -15.25 4.23 -14.79
C GLY A 145 -14.01 3.61 -14.15
N THR A 146 -12.88 4.25 -14.42
CA THR A 146 -11.57 3.86 -13.88
C THR A 146 -10.84 5.08 -13.34
N ASP A 147 -10.11 4.90 -12.27
CA ASP A 147 -9.22 5.86 -11.65
C ASP A 147 -7.80 5.30 -11.64
N PRO A 148 -6.98 5.57 -12.67
CA PRO A 148 -5.62 5.07 -12.74
C PRO A 148 -4.67 5.69 -11.70
N ASN A 149 -5.01 6.86 -11.14
CA ASN A 149 -4.21 7.50 -10.10
C ASN A 149 -4.33 6.81 -8.74
N ALA A 150 -5.48 6.19 -8.44
CA ALA A 150 -5.70 5.43 -7.21
C ALA A 150 -5.78 3.92 -7.47
N ASP A 151 -5.63 3.48 -8.72
CA ASP A 151 -5.79 2.08 -9.12
C ASP A 151 -7.15 1.50 -8.70
N VAL A 152 -8.24 2.23 -8.93
CA VAL A 152 -9.62 1.84 -8.59
C VAL A 152 -10.50 1.80 -9.83
N ALA A 153 -11.36 0.79 -9.95
CA ALA A 153 -12.40 0.72 -10.97
C ALA A 153 -13.78 0.45 -10.35
N LEU A 154 -14.81 0.99 -10.98
CA LEU A 154 -16.21 0.74 -10.66
C LEU A 154 -16.89 -0.01 -11.80
N LEU A 155 -17.41 -1.18 -11.50
CA LEU A 155 -18.16 -2.01 -12.43
C LEU A 155 -19.64 -2.03 -12.05
N LYS A 156 -20.48 -2.38 -13.03
CA LYS A 156 -21.93 -2.56 -12.87
C LYS A 156 -22.38 -3.82 -13.58
N LEU A 157 -22.91 -4.76 -12.84
CA LEU A 157 -23.60 -5.94 -13.35
C LEU A 157 -25.11 -5.78 -13.21
N ASP A 158 -25.87 -6.58 -13.97
CA ASP A 158 -27.32 -6.69 -13.79
C ASP A 158 -27.62 -7.58 -12.58
N PRO A 159 -28.28 -7.07 -11.53
CA PRO A 159 -28.57 -7.83 -10.33
C PRO A 159 -29.76 -8.81 -10.49
N ALA A 160 -30.48 -8.79 -11.61
CA ALA A 160 -31.70 -9.57 -11.78
C ALA A 160 -31.44 -11.08 -11.58
N GLY A 161 -32.19 -11.70 -10.68
CA GLY A 161 -32.10 -13.12 -10.36
C GLY A 161 -30.83 -13.52 -9.55
N LEU A 162 -30.01 -12.57 -9.11
CA LEU A 162 -28.81 -12.82 -8.34
C LEU A 162 -29.02 -12.55 -6.85
N LYS A 163 -28.42 -13.41 -6.02
CA LYS A 163 -28.30 -13.17 -4.57
C LYS A 163 -26.96 -12.48 -4.31
N LEU A 164 -26.98 -11.17 -4.14
CA LEU A 164 -25.79 -10.37 -3.88
C LEU A 164 -25.56 -10.20 -2.37
N THR A 165 -24.28 -10.19 -1.95
CA THR A 165 -23.86 -10.00 -0.57
C THR A 165 -22.89 -8.81 -0.50
N PRO A 166 -23.38 -7.57 -0.35
CA PRO A 166 -22.52 -6.39 -0.30
C PRO A 166 -21.59 -6.39 0.92
N LEU A 167 -20.37 -5.87 0.73
CA LEU A 167 -19.42 -5.63 1.82
C LEU A 167 -19.52 -4.18 2.29
N LYS A 168 -19.39 -4.00 3.60
CA LYS A 168 -19.41 -2.68 4.22
C LYS A 168 -18.04 -2.02 4.14
N LEU A 169 -17.98 -0.80 3.62
CA LEU A 169 -16.76 0.01 3.65
C LEU A 169 -16.53 0.57 5.06
N GLY A 170 -15.37 0.32 5.63
CA GLY A 170 -14.90 0.83 6.91
C GLY A 170 -14.31 2.24 6.81
N ARG A 171 -13.27 2.51 7.58
CA ARG A 171 -12.49 3.76 7.58
C ARG A 171 -11.01 3.43 7.63
N SER A 172 -10.18 4.23 6.97
CA SER A 172 -8.73 4.05 6.97
C SER A 172 -7.95 5.10 7.79
N ARG A 173 -8.66 6.08 8.40
CA ARG A 173 -8.00 7.17 9.14
C ARG A 173 -7.53 6.79 10.54
N ASP A 174 -8.18 5.80 11.16
CA ASP A 174 -7.97 5.45 12.57
C ASP A 174 -7.29 4.09 12.72
N LEU A 175 -6.56 3.66 11.68
CA LEU A 175 -5.85 2.39 11.67
C LEU A 175 -4.58 2.47 12.51
N ASN A 176 -4.22 1.33 13.13
CA ASN A 176 -2.98 1.21 13.88
C ASN A 176 -2.14 0.04 13.36
N VAL A 177 -0.82 0.21 13.38
CA VAL A 177 0.12 -0.87 13.11
C VAL A 177 -0.07 -1.98 14.14
N GLY A 178 -0.11 -3.23 13.66
CA GLY A 178 -0.37 -4.41 14.49
C GLY A 178 -1.85 -4.83 14.54
N GLU A 179 -2.79 -4.05 14.00
CA GLU A 179 -4.18 -4.48 13.89
C GLU A 179 -4.30 -5.69 12.95
N PRO A 180 -5.05 -6.74 13.35
CA PRO A 180 -5.23 -7.92 12.53
C PRO A 180 -6.10 -7.64 11.31
N VAL A 181 -5.71 -8.17 10.17
CA VAL A 181 -6.42 -8.03 8.90
C VAL A 181 -6.54 -9.35 8.15
N ALA A 182 -7.55 -9.44 7.30
CA ALA A 182 -7.77 -10.56 6.40
C ALA A 182 -7.93 -10.05 4.96
N ALA A 183 -7.22 -10.66 4.02
CA ALA A 183 -7.42 -10.45 2.60
C ALA A 183 -8.19 -11.64 2.02
N ILE A 184 -9.24 -11.37 1.25
CA ILE A 184 -9.98 -12.38 0.51
C ILE A 184 -9.86 -12.07 -0.97
N GLY A 185 -9.56 -13.10 -1.77
CA GLY A 185 -9.44 -12.96 -3.21
C GLY A 185 -9.66 -14.31 -3.92
N SER A 186 -9.56 -14.28 -5.24
CA SER A 186 -9.72 -15.46 -6.12
C SER A 186 -8.44 -15.64 -6.95
N PRO A 187 -7.33 -16.07 -6.34
CA PRO A 187 -6.06 -16.23 -7.04
C PRO A 187 -6.18 -17.31 -8.11
N PHE A 188 -5.62 -17.04 -9.30
CA PHE A 188 -5.53 -17.98 -10.41
C PHE A 188 -6.87 -18.57 -10.91
N GLY A 189 -8.02 -17.90 -10.64
CA GLY A 189 -9.34 -18.41 -10.98
C GLY A 189 -9.79 -19.59 -10.10
N GLU A 190 -9.03 -19.92 -9.09
CA GLU A 190 -9.39 -20.86 -8.05
C GLU A 190 -10.48 -20.26 -7.15
N ARG A 191 -11.14 -21.12 -6.36
CA ARG A 191 -12.11 -20.64 -5.37
C ARG A 191 -11.46 -19.65 -4.42
N GLN A 192 -12.29 -18.68 -3.93
CA GLN A 192 -11.83 -17.64 -3.02
C GLN A 192 -10.91 -18.18 -1.92
N SER A 193 -9.75 -17.58 -1.78
CA SER A 193 -8.78 -17.86 -0.73
C SER A 193 -8.75 -16.74 0.31
N LEU A 194 -8.39 -17.12 1.53
CA LEU A 194 -8.22 -16.23 2.67
C LEU A 194 -6.74 -16.18 3.02
N SER A 195 -6.18 -14.99 3.14
CA SER A 195 -4.92 -14.79 3.83
C SER A 195 -5.12 -13.87 5.04
N VAL A 196 -4.29 -14.04 6.06
CA VAL A 196 -4.38 -13.35 7.35
C VAL A 196 -3.03 -12.78 7.68
N GLY A 197 -3.03 -11.60 8.24
CA GLY A 197 -1.84 -10.90 8.70
C GLY A 197 -2.21 -9.72 9.60
N VAL A 198 -1.33 -8.75 9.67
CA VAL A 198 -1.52 -7.49 10.40
C VAL A 198 -1.25 -6.29 9.50
N ILE A 199 -1.67 -5.13 9.92
CA ILE A 199 -1.17 -3.87 9.37
C ILE A 199 0.28 -3.74 9.79
N SER A 200 1.20 -3.82 8.82
CA SER A 200 2.66 -3.76 9.07
C SER A 200 3.16 -2.33 9.10
N ALA A 201 2.55 -1.44 8.33
CA ALA A 201 2.84 -0.01 8.32
C ALA A 201 1.67 0.76 7.69
N LEU A 202 1.62 2.05 7.96
CA LEU A 202 0.70 3.02 7.38
C LEU A 202 1.50 4.09 6.62
N ASP A 203 0.80 4.97 5.93
CA ASP A 203 1.37 6.14 5.24
C ASP A 203 2.50 5.76 4.27
N ARG A 204 2.29 4.63 3.56
CA ARG A 204 3.22 4.18 2.51
C ARG A 204 2.86 4.81 1.18
N THR A 205 3.88 5.16 0.44
CA THR A 205 3.72 5.62 -0.94
C THR A 205 3.98 4.45 -1.87
N ILE A 206 3.02 4.16 -2.74
CA ILE A 206 3.11 3.11 -3.77
C ILE A 206 2.92 3.69 -5.16
N GLN A 207 3.34 2.96 -6.18
CA GLN A 207 3.21 3.38 -7.56
C GLN A 207 1.76 3.26 -8.03
N SER A 208 1.23 4.30 -8.69
CA SER A 208 -0.04 4.20 -9.40
C SER A 208 0.16 3.65 -10.82
N LEU A 209 -0.90 3.60 -11.61
CA LEU A 209 -0.81 3.29 -13.05
C LEU A 209 -0.39 4.50 -13.89
N THR A 210 -0.13 5.63 -13.24
CA THR A 210 0.33 6.88 -13.85
C THR A 210 1.76 7.21 -13.38
N ASP A 211 2.31 8.31 -13.83
CA ASP A 211 3.59 8.83 -13.30
C ASP A 211 3.47 9.38 -11.87
N PHE A 212 2.25 9.47 -11.32
CA PHE A 212 1.98 9.92 -9.95
C PHE A 212 1.99 8.74 -8.97
N GLN A 213 1.97 9.04 -7.70
CA GLN A 213 2.00 8.03 -6.63
C GLN A 213 0.66 8.00 -5.88
N ILE A 214 0.38 6.86 -5.25
CA ILE A 214 -0.71 6.69 -4.29
C ILE A 214 -0.09 6.80 -2.91
N GLY A 215 -0.50 7.82 -2.17
CA GLY A 215 -0.14 8.01 -0.77
C GLY A 215 -1.02 7.22 0.19
N ASP A 216 -0.68 7.29 1.48
CA ASP A 216 -1.45 6.69 2.59
C ASP A 216 -1.67 5.16 2.47
N ALA A 217 -0.95 4.45 1.58
CA ALA A 217 -1.16 3.03 1.35
C ALA A 217 -0.94 2.21 2.62
N ILE A 218 -1.81 1.23 2.84
CA ILE A 218 -1.74 0.29 3.95
C ILE A 218 -0.78 -0.83 3.57
N GLN A 219 0.30 -1.02 4.35
CA GLN A 219 1.19 -2.16 4.21
C GLN A 219 0.71 -3.30 5.13
N THR A 220 0.71 -4.53 4.61
CA THR A 220 0.34 -5.73 5.36
C THR A 220 1.28 -6.90 5.05
N ASP A 221 1.44 -7.82 5.99
CA ASP A 221 2.10 -9.12 5.81
C ASP A 221 1.10 -10.24 5.44
N ALA A 222 -0.20 -9.94 5.40
CA ALA A 222 -1.16 -10.84 4.76
C ALA A 222 -0.72 -11.12 3.33
N ALA A 223 -0.64 -12.39 2.94
CA ALA A 223 -0.14 -12.76 1.62
C ALA A 223 -1.04 -12.19 0.52
N ILE A 224 -0.54 -11.19 -0.18
CA ILE A 224 -1.13 -10.62 -1.40
C ILE A 224 -0.37 -11.22 -2.59
N ASN A 225 -1.07 -11.88 -3.49
CA ASN A 225 -0.52 -12.52 -4.67
C ASN A 225 -1.37 -12.15 -5.90
N PRO A 226 -0.86 -12.36 -7.13
CA PRO A 226 -1.66 -12.23 -8.34
C PRO A 226 -3.00 -12.98 -8.21
N GLY A 227 -4.10 -12.27 -8.46
CA GLY A 227 -5.47 -12.76 -8.26
C GLY A 227 -6.16 -12.23 -7.00
N ASN A 228 -5.43 -11.83 -5.94
CA ASN A 228 -6.02 -11.11 -4.80
C ASN A 228 -6.20 -9.62 -5.10
N SER A 229 -5.52 -9.07 -6.11
CA SER A 229 -5.66 -7.68 -6.55
C SER A 229 -7.11 -7.37 -6.90
N GLY A 230 -7.61 -6.25 -6.40
CA GLY A 230 -9.02 -5.83 -6.49
C GLY A 230 -9.91 -6.38 -5.38
N GLY A 231 -9.47 -7.40 -4.65
CA GLY A 231 -10.17 -7.94 -3.48
C GLY A 231 -10.04 -7.06 -2.24
N PRO A 232 -10.90 -7.27 -1.23
CA PRO A 232 -10.90 -6.47 -0.02
C PRO A 232 -9.80 -6.87 0.96
N LEU A 233 -9.21 -5.86 1.64
CA LEU A 233 -8.54 -6.00 2.93
C LEU A 233 -9.57 -5.69 4.02
N LEU A 234 -9.76 -6.59 4.98
CA LEU A 234 -10.85 -6.57 5.97
C LEU A 234 -10.31 -6.45 7.39
N ASN A 235 -11.01 -5.71 8.25
CA ASN A 235 -10.78 -5.71 9.70
C ASN A 235 -11.55 -6.84 10.41
N GLY A 236 -11.37 -6.96 11.74
CA GLY A 236 -12.04 -7.96 12.56
C GLY A 236 -13.58 -7.82 12.61
N ALA A 237 -14.13 -6.63 12.36
CA ALA A 237 -15.56 -6.40 12.24
C ALA A 237 -16.13 -6.84 10.88
N GLY A 238 -15.25 -7.13 9.90
CA GLY A 238 -15.61 -7.50 8.54
C GLY A 238 -15.89 -6.28 7.66
N GLU A 239 -15.32 -5.14 7.98
CA GLU A 239 -15.40 -3.93 7.18
C GLU A 239 -14.16 -3.83 6.29
N VAL A 240 -14.35 -3.34 5.07
CA VAL A 240 -13.29 -3.14 4.09
C VAL A 240 -12.43 -1.94 4.50
N LEU A 241 -11.14 -2.17 4.74
CA LEU A 241 -10.13 -1.16 5.05
C LEU A 241 -9.42 -0.63 3.80
N GLY A 242 -9.41 -1.42 2.73
CA GLY A 242 -8.76 -1.07 1.47
C GLY A 242 -8.99 -2.10 0.39
N ILE A 243 -8.47 -1.80 -0.81
CA ILE A 243 -8.41 -2.72 -1.96
C ILE A 243 -6.97 -3.24 -2.07
N ASN A 244 -6.78 -4.56 -2.01
CA ASN A 244 -5.47 -5.17 -2.26
C ASN A 244 -4.99 -4.81 -3.68
N SER A 245 -3.77 -4.31 -3.83
CA SER A 245 -3.29 -3.81 -5.12
C SER A 245 -1.95 -4.45 -5.51
N GLN A 246 -0.89 -4.15 -4.81
CA GLN A 246 0.47 -4.45 -5.23
C GLN A 246 1.23 -5.31 -4.22
N ILE A 247 2.24 -6.01 -4.73
CA ILE A 247 3.31 -6.60 -3.93
C ILE A 247 4.62 -5.89 -4.26
N LYS A 248 5.43 -5.61 -3.24
CA LYS A 248 6.81 -5.19 -3.45
C LYS A 248 7.70 -6.42 -3.27
N SER A 249 8.15 -6.99 -4.37
CA SER A 249 8.98 -8.20 -4.36
C SER A 249 10.09 -8.07 -5.39
N ALA A 250 11.29 -8.44 -4.99
CA ALA A 250 12.43 -8.54 -5.89
C ALA A 250 12.35 -9.77 -6.82
N SER A 251 11.55 -10.78 -6.42
CA SER A 251 11.41 -12.06 -7.13
C SER A 251 10.07 -12.23 -7.87
N GLY A 252 9.13 -11.27 -7.72
CA GLY A 252 7.77 -11.35 -8.26
C GLY A 252 6.81 -12.19 -7.43
N GLY A 253 7.25 -12.80 -6.31
CA GLY A 253 6.43 -13.52 -5.33
C GLY A 253 6.15 -12.70 -4.08
N GLY A 254 5.10 -13.03 -3.33
CA GLY A 254 4.75 -12.35 -2.07
C GLY A 254 5.77 -12.68 -0.97
N GLU A 255 6.72 -11.77 -0.71
CA GLU A 255 7.74 -11.89 0.35
C GLU A 255 7.24 -11.31 1.69
N GLY A 256 5.94 -11.34 1.96
CA GLY A 256 5.37 -10.78 3.19
C GLY A 256 5.23 -9.26 3.19
N VAL A 257 5.29 -8.61 2.02
CA VAL A 257 5.06 -7.17 1.86
C VAL A 257 3.98 -6.94 0.81
N GLY A 258 2.75 -6.79 1.26
CA GLY A 258 1.60 -6.44 0.44
C GLY A 258 1.13 -5.00 0.72
N PHE A 259 0.46 -4.40 -0.26
CA PHE A 259 -0.13 -3.07 -0.14
C PHE A 259 -1.60 -3.06 -0.54
N ALA A 260 -2.37 -2.25 0.17
CA ALA A 260 -3.75 -1.98 -0.17
C ALA A 260 -3.98 -0.48 -0.31
N VAL A 261 -4.81 -0.10 -1.29
CA VAL A 261 -5.30 1.28 -1.45
C VAL A 261 -6.30 1.56 -0.34
N PRO A 262 -6.14 2.62 0.46
CA PRO A 262 -7.00 2.91 1.61
C PRO A 262 -8.45 3.10 1.23
N VAL A 263 -9.37 2.61 2.06
CA VAL A 263 -10.81 2.67 1.77
C VAL A 263 -11.36 4.09 1.66
N ASP A 264 -10.76 5.09 2.31
CA ASP A 264 -11.19 6.48 2.18
C ASP A 264 -10.86 7.03 0.78
N THR A 265 -9.69 6.68 0.21
CA THR A 265 -9.31 6.94 -1.18
C THR A 265 -10.25 6.19 -2.13
N VAL A 266 -10.48 4.89 -1.89
CA VAL A 266 -11.43 4.08 -2.68
C VAL A 266 -12.82 4.73 -2.69
N ARG A 267 -13.33 5.14 -1.53
CA ARG A 267 -14.65 5.77 -1.42
C ARG A 267 -14.76 7.08 -2.20
N ARG A 268 -13.69 7.89 -2.21
CA ARG A 268 -13.62 9.10 -3.02
C ARG A 268 -13.67 8.76 -4.51
N SER A 269 -12.83 7.85 -4.98
CA SER A 269 -12.81 7.39 -6.37
C SER A 269 -14.16 6.84 -6.80
N LEU A 270 -14.76 5.93 -6.04
CA LEU A 270 -16.05 5.32 -6.36
C LEU A 270 -17.18 6.36 -6.46
N ARG A 271 -17.19 7.40 -5.62
CA ARG A 271 -18.17 8.49 -5.72
C ARG A 271 -18.03 9.26 -7.03
N ALA A 272 -16.80 9.65 -7.39
CA ALA A 272 -16.53 10.37 -8.63
C ALA A 272 -16.82 9.51 -9.87
N LEU A 273 -16.41 8.22 -9.83
CA LEU A 273 -16.66 7.27 -10.94
C LEU A 273 -18.16 7.03 -11.14
N ARG A 274 -18.94 6.96 -10.06
CA ARG A 274 -20.42 6.82 -10.16
C ARG A 274 -21.08 8.05 -10.74
N ALA A 275 -20.60 9.25 -10.40
CA ALA A 275 -21.18 10.51 -10.83
C ALA A 275 -20.72 10.93 -12.24
N HIS A 276 -19.45 10.70 -12.58
CA HIS A 276 -18.81 11.30 -13.75
C HIS A 276 -18.04 10.31 -14.62
N GLY A 277 -17.90 9.05 -14.21
CA GLY A 277 -17.12 8.03 -14.93
C GLY A 277 -15.59 8.22 -14.88
N LYS A 278 -15.11 9.24 -14.18
CA LYS A 278 -13.69 9.59 -14.00
C LYS A 278 -13.48 10.37 -12.71
N VAL A 279 -12.20 10.47 -12.29
CA VAL A 279 -11.79 11.30 -11.15
C VAL A 279 -10.93 12.44 -11.67
N ASP A 280 -11.26 13.66 -11.31
CA ASP A 280 -10.49 14.87 -11.65
C ASP A 280 -9.73 15.33 -10.39
N TYR A 281 -8.46 14.97 -10.28
CA TYR A 281 -7.61 15.33 -9.15
C TYR A 281 -7.15 16.79 -9.19
N GLY A 282 -7.12 17.41 -8.02
CA GLY A 282 -6.46 18.70 -7.85
C GLY A 282 -4.97 18.62 -8.18
N TYR A 283 -4.43 19.69 -8.71
CA TYR A 283 -3.03 19.84 -9.10
C TYR A 283 -2.53 21.22 -8.70
N LEU A 284 -1.40 21.25 -8.00
CA LEU A 284 -0.73 22.49 -7.58
C LEU A 284 0.36 22.92 -8.57
N GLY A 285 1.11 21.96 -9.11
CA GLY A 285 2.21 22.21 -10.06
C GLY A 285 3.53 22.54 -9.39
N VAL A 286 3.86 21.84 -8.30
CA VAL A 286 5.14 21.94 -7.62
C VAL A 286 5.83 20.58 -7.53
N THR A 287 7.16 20.59 -7.57
CA THR A 287 7.98 19.52 -7.02
C THR A 287 8.45 19.96 -5.66
N SER A 288 8.26 19.14 -4.64
CA SER A 288 8.68 19.43 -3.27
C SER A 288 9.50 18.29 -2.69
N GLN A 289 10.30 18.61 -1.68
CA GLN A 289 10.97 17.59 -0.86
C GLN A 289 10.55 17.76 0.59
N PRO A 290 10.46 16.68 1.37
CA PRO A 290 10.15 16.75 2.79
C PRO A 290 11.19 17.58 3.54
N LEU A 291 10.75 18.54 4.34
CA LEU A 291 11.59 19.22 5.31
C LEU A 291 11.72 18.33 6.56
N TYR A 292 12.93 18.27 7.12
CA TYR A 292 13.21 17.54 8.34
C TYR A 292 14.09 18.39 9.27
N PRO A 293 14.16 18.11 10.57
CA PRO A 293 14.74 19.03 11.57
C PRO A 293 16.20 19.45 11.29
N GLN A 294 17.02 18.58 10.69
CA GLN A 294 18.42 18.91 10.37
C GLN A 294 18.50 19.88 9.19
N LEU A 295 17.68 19.64 8.14
CA LEU A 295 17.60 20.52 6.99
C LEU A 295 17.02 21.88 7.36
N ALA A 296 15.94 21.90 8.16
CA ALA A 296 15.35 23.13 8.67
C ALA A 296 16.37 24.01 9.42
N ARG A 297 17.19 23.41 10.30
CA ARG A 297 18.28 24.12 10.97
C ARG A 297 19.34 24.65 10.01
N ARG A 298 19.72 23.84 9.01
CA ARG A 298 20.71 24.24 7.99
C ARG A 298 20.25 25.45 7.18
N LEU A 299 18.94 25.53 6.92
CA LEU A 299 18.31 26.64 6.19
C LEU A 299 17.85 27.79 7.09
N GLY A 300 18.06 27.72 8.42
CA GLY A 300 17.62 28.77 9.35
C GLY A 300 16.11 28.94 9.46
N LEU A 301 15.32 27.89 9.19
CA LEU A 301 13.86 27.97 9.16
C LEU A 301 13.25 27.85 10.56
N PRO A 302 12.13 28.56 10.84
CA PRO A 302 11.45 28.53 12.14
C PRO A 302 10.53 27.31 12.34
N VAL A 303 10.51 26.38 11.40
CA VAL A 303 9.69 25.17 11.38
C VAL A 303 10.58 23.94 11.23
N ARG A 304 10.06 22.74 11.56
CA ARG A 304 10.83 21.50 11.51
C ARG A 304 10.35 20.52 10.44
N ASP A 305 9.10 20.65 10.05
CA ASP A 305 8.41 19.81 9.10
C ASP A 305 7.70 20.68 8.06
N GLY A 306 7.45 20.15 6.88
CA GLY A 306 6.82 20.84 5.77
C GLY A 306 7.30 20.31 4.42
N ALA A 307 6.80 20.88 3.34
CA ALA A 307 7.21 20.62 1.96
C ALA A 307 8.02 21.80 1.43
N LEU A 308 9.34 21.62 1.30
CA LEU A 308 10.23 22.61 0.69
C LEU A 308 10.03 22.58 -0.82
N ILE A 309 9.69 23.70 -1.45
CA ILE A 309 9.47 23.79 -2.89
C ILE A 309 10.82 23.75 -3.61
N VAL A 310 11.01 22.73 -4.44
CA VAL A 310 12.21 22.54 -5.26
C VAL A 310 12.00 23.10 -6.67
N LYS A 311 10.78 23.00 -7.19
CA LYS A 311 10.42 23.49 -8.52
C LYS A 311 8.96 23.92 -8.55
N VAL A 312 8.67 24.96 -9.31
CA VAL A 312 7.32 25.38 -9.73
C VAL A 312 7.24 25.18 -11.25
N GLU A 313 6.17 24.57 -11.72
CA GLU A 313 5.92 24.36 -13.14
C GLU A 313 5.31 25.62 -13.74
N ASP A 314 5.85 26.08 -14.89
CA ASP A 314 5.36 27.26 -15.59
C ASP A 314 3.87 27.15 -15.96
N GLY A 315 3.11 28.20 -15.75
CA GLY A 315 1.68 28.25 -16.01
C GLY A 315 0.83 27.36 -15.11
N SER A 316 1.39 26.84 -14.03
CA SER A 316 0.67 26.05 -13.02
C SER A 316 -0.04 26.95 -12.01
N PRO A 317 -1.00 26.41 -11.23
CA PRO A 317 -1.61 27.14 -10.11
C PRO A 317 -0.60 27.68 -9.09
N ALA A 318 0.52 26.97 -8.89
CA ALA A 318 1.61 27.43 -8.02
C ALA A 318 2.34 28.65 -8.60
N ASP A 319 2.55 28.67 -9.90
CA ASP A 319 3.14 29.81 -10.63
C ASP A 319 2.20 31.03 -10.59
N GLU A 320 0.91 30.84 -10.89
CA GLU A 320 -0.11 31.89 -10.78
C GLU A 320 -0.24 32.45 -9.35
N ALA A 321 0.03 31.61 -8.34
CA ALA A 321 0.04 32.01 -6.93
C ALA A 321 1.39 32.54 -6.45
N GLU A 322 2.36 32.75 -7.38
CA GLU A 322 3.71 33.27 -7.11
C GLU A 322 4.45 32.50 -6.01
N LEU A 323 4.32 31.16 -5.99
CA LEU A 323 5.11 30.32 -5.10
C LEU A 323 6.58 30.29 -5.58
N LYS A 324 7.52 30.30 -4.64
CA LYS A 324 8.94 30.52 -4.93
C LYS A 324 9.80 29.27 -4.68
N THR A 325 10.78 29.04 -5.55
CA THR A 325 11.81 27.99 -5.45
C THR A 325 13.08 28.62 -4.95
N GLY A 326 13.42 29.60 -4.51
CA GLY A 326 14.72 30.16 -4.14
C GLY A 326 15.80 30.03 -5.22
N ASP A 327 16.57 31.08 -5.43
CA ASP A 327 17.63 31.14 -6.46
C ASP A 327 18.95 30.53 -5.97
N GLU A 328 19.20 30.58 -4.65
CA GLU A 328 20.40 30.04 -4.05
C GLU A 328 20.25 28.54 -3.74
N LYS A 329 21.33 27.80 -3.96
CA LYS A 329 21.42 26.37 -3.67
C LYS A 329 22.50 26.10 -2.62
N VAL A 330 22.22 25.19 -1.70
CA VAL A 330 23.16 24.76 -0.68
C VAL A 330 23.41 23.26 -0.77
N GLU A 331 24.63 22.86 -0.46
CA GLU A 331 24.95 21.45 -0.29
C GLU A 331 24.63 21.01 1.14
N PHE A 332 23.89 19.90 1.25
CA PHE A 332 23.57 19.30 2.54
C PHE A 332 23.37 17.79 2.44
N GLN A 333 24.07 17.03 3.27
CA GLN A 333 23.99 15.56 3.35
C GLN A 333 24.15 14.84 2.01
N GLY A 334 25.05 15.34 1.14
CA GLY A 334 25.31 14.77 -0.18
C GLY A 334 24.40 15.27 -1.29
N HIS A 335 23.36 16.03 -0.99
CA HIS A 335 22.52 16.72 -1.96
C HIS A 335 23.10 18.08 -2.27
N ARG A 336 23.47 18.34 -3.55
CA ARG A 336 24.14 19.57 -3.98
C ARG A 336 23.22 20.72 -4.33
N ASP A 337 21.95 20.42 -4.57
CA ASP A 337 21.00 21.38 -5.17
C ASP A 337 19.81 21.67 -4.25
N VAL A 338 20.01 21.67 -2.93
CA VAL A 338 18.94 22.03 -1.98
C VAL A 338 18.67 23.52 -2.08
N PRO A 339 17.44 23.97 -2.44
CA PRO A 339 17.16 25.39 -2.56
C PRO A 339 17.16 26.03 -1.16
N ALA A 340 17.92 27.13 -1.05
CA ALA A 340 17.83 28.06 0.07
C ALA A 340 16.72 29.05 -0.18
N GLU A 341 16.15 29.77 0.68
CA GLU A 341 15.15 30.83 0.47
C GLU A 341 13.86 30.43 -0.29
N ALA A 342 13.66 29.13 -0.53
CA ALA A 342 12.44 28.63 -1.13
C ALA A 342 11.27 28.66 -0.13
N ASP A 343 10.05 28.71 -0.66
CA ASP A 343 8.85 28.54 0.17
C ASP A 343 8.81 27.15 0.77
N VAL A 344 8.37 27.06 2.02
CA VAL A 344 8.08 25.81 2.69
C VAL A 344 6.60 25.80 3.03
N ILE A 345 5.82 24.96 2.35
CA ILE A 345 4.40 24.78 2.67
C ILE A 345 4.32 23.93 3.94
N VAL A 346 3.60 24.43 4.94
CA VAL A 346 3.47 23.81 6.26
C VAL A 346 2.07 23.25 6.54
N SER A 347 1.05 23.76 5.82
CA SER A 347 -0.30 23.20 5.89
C SER A 347 -1.11 23.49 4.62
N VAL A 348 -2.14 22.68 4.41
CA VAL A 348 -3.18 22.85 3.38
C VAL A 348 -4.53 22.82 4.10
N ASN A 349 -5.32 23.89 3.99
CA ASN A 349 -6.62 24.04 4.66
C ASN A 349 -6.53 23.77 6.18
N GLY A 350 -5.45 24.23 6.82
CA GLY A 350 -5.18 24.04 8.25
C GLY A 350 -4.70 22.63 8.64
N ARG A 351 -4.63 21.67 7.71
CA ARG A 351 -4.04 20.35 7.95
C ARG A 351 -2.53 20.42 7.73
N GLY A 352 -1.77 20.20 8.79
CA GLY A 352 -0.31 20.30 8.78
C GLY A 352 0.35 19.21 7.93
N ILE A 353 1.46 19.57 7.29
CA ILE A 353 2.38 18.65 6.63
C ILE A 353 3.32 18.08 7.67
N THR A 354 3.44 16.76 7.75
CA THR A 354 4.29 16.03 8.68
C THR A 354 5.15 15.02 7.93
N ARG A 355 5.85 14.14 8.64
CA ARG A 355 6.58 13.03 8.01
C ARG A 355 5.65 11.98 7.41
N GLU A 356 4.47 11.81 8.02
CA GLU A 356 3.46 10.83 7.61
C GLU A 356 2.49 11.41 6.57
N ILE A 357 2.33 12.74 6.53
CA ILE A 357 1.37 13.42 5.64
C ILE A 357 2.14 14.37 4.75
N ASP A 358 2.23 14.07 3.48
CA ASP A 358 2.92 14.91 2.52
C ASP A 358 1.99 15.90 1.78
N LEU A 359 2.59 16.83 1.04
CA LEU A 359 1.85 17.82 0.27
C LEU A 359 1.02 17.18 -0.84
N ALA A 360 1.54 16.14 -1.50
CA ALA A 360 0.87 15.49 -2.62
C ALA A 360 -0.42 14.80 -2.15
N ASP A 361 -0.41 14.19 -0.96
CA ASP A 361 -1.60 13.55 -0.37
C ASP A 361 -2.66 14.60 -0.06
N LEU A 362 -2.26 15.73 0.57
CA LEU A 362 -3.18 16.79 0.90
C LEU A 362 -3.82 17.42 -0.34
N ILE A 363 -3.05 17.69 -1.39
CA ILE A 363 -3.56 18.24 -2.65
C ILE A 363 -4.43 17.22 -3.38
N SER A 364 -4.02 15.95 -3.39
CA SER A 364 -4.78 14.87 -4.05
C SER A 364 -6.13 14.58 -3.39
N ALA A 365 -6.32 14.99 -2.14
CA ALA A 365 -7.61 14.90 -1.45
C ALA A 365 -8.65 15.90 -1.97
N HIS A 366 -8.26 16.87 -2.79
CA HIS A 366 -9.12 17.87 -3.40
C HIS A 366 -9.39 17.57 -4.87
N ASP A 367 -10.50 18.09 -5.38
CA ASP A 367 -10.85 18.01 -6.79
C ASP A 367 -10.24 19.17 -7.59
N ALA A 368 -10.13 19.00 -8.90
CA ALA A 368 -9.73 20.08 -9.79
C ALA A 368 -10.68 21.27 -9.66
N ARG A 369 -10.14 22.48 -9.59
CA ARG A 369 -10.82 23.77 -9.41
C ARG A 369 -11.22 24.09 -7.96
N ASP A 370 -11.00 23.20 -7.00
CA ASP A 370 -11.15 23.57 -5.60
C ASP A 370 -10.17 24.69 -5.23
N GLU A 371 -10.59 25.60 -4.36
CA GLU A 371 -9.72 26.60 -3.75
C GLU A 371 -9.17 26.02 -2.45
N VAL A 372 -7.84 26.05 -2.29
CA VAL A 372 -7.16 25.63 -1.06
C VAL A 372 -6.39 26.80 -0.46
N GLU A 373 -6.33 26.81 0.84
CA GLU A 373 -5.51 27.74 1.60
C GLU A 373 -4.19 27.06 2.00
N LEU A 374 -3.08 27.60 1.50
CA LEU A 374 -1.74 27.15 1.83
C LEU A 374 -1.15 28.07 2.90
N GLU A 375 -0.74 27.50 4.03
CA GLU A 375 0.14 28.20 4.96
C GLU A 375 1.59 27.84 4.62
N LEU A 376 2.44 28.83 4.45
CA LEU A 376 3.83 28.63 4.06
C LEU A 376 4.78 29.53 4.85
N ILE A 377 6.06 29.17 4.89
CA ILE A 377 7.15 29.97 5.38
C ILE A 377 7.88 30.56 4.17
N ARG A 378 7.95 31.89 4.11
CA ARG A 378 8.70 32.66 3.12
C ARG A 378 9.58 33.67 3.88
N GLU A 379 10.89 33.69 3.63
CA GLU A 379 11.83 34.57 4.29
C GLU A 379 11.71 34.54 5.84
N GLY A 380 11.54 33.33 6.39
CA GLY A 380 11.37 33.08 7.82
C GLY A 380 10.02 33.50 8.41
N LYS A 381 9.10 34.04 7.63
CA LYS A 381 7.77 34.52 8.07
C LYS A 381 6.64 33.66 7.55
N ARG A 382 5.62 33.45 8.37
CA ARG A 382 4.38 32.78 7.95
C ARG A 382 3.59 33.64 6.97
N ARG A 383 3.10 33.02 5.91
CA ARG A 383 2.22 33.61 4.91
C ARG A 383 1.07 32.65 4.63
N THR A 384 -0.06 33.21 4.27
CA THR A 384 -1.22 32.44 3.79
C THR A 384 -1.46 32.83 2.35
N VAL A 385 -1.57 31.81 1.48
CA VAL A 385 -1.83 31.99 0.05
C VAL A 385 -3.02 31.12 -0.34
N LYS A 386 -4.01 31.69 -1.02
CA LYS A 386 -5.13 30.94 -1.59
C LYS A 386 -4.80 30.55 -3.02
N VAL A 387 -4.99 29.28 -3.33
CA VAL A 387 -4.67 28.73 -4.64
C VAL A 387 -5.87 27.96 -5.18
N LYS A 388 -6.29 28.29 -6.40
CA LYS A 388 -7.28 27.51 -7.12
C LYS A 388 -6.57 26.36 -7.85
N LEU A 389 -6.81 25.13 -7.44
CA LEU A 389 -6.16 23.97 -8.00
C LEU A 389 -6.51 23.78 -9.50
N GLY A 390 -5.52 23.40 -10.28
CA GLY A 390 -5.69 22.96 -11.65
C GLY A 390 -6.17 21.49 -11.70
N ARG A 391 -6.34 20.99 -12.93
CA ARG A 391 -6.53 19.56 -13.17
C ARG A 391 -5.15 18.89 -13.27
N ARG A 392 -4.98 17.78 -12.57
CA ARG A 392 -3.77 16.95 -12.69
C ARG A 392 -3.59 16.52 -14.15
N PRO A 393 -2.40 16.73 -14.75
CA PRO A 393 -2.11 16.27 -16.11
C PRO A 393 -2.08 14.74 -16.17
N GLU A 394 -2.30 14.16 -17.33
CA GLU A 394 -2.27 12.70 -17.54
C GLU A 394 -0.87 12.10 -17.36
N ARG A 395 0.17 12.90 -17.60
CA ARG A 395 1.57 12.55 -17.35
C ARG A 395 2.20 13.56 -16.41
N ALA A 396 3.06 13.11 -15.53
CA ALA A 396 3.86 14.03 -14.74
C ALA A 396 4.79 14.83 -15.68
N PRO A 397 5.02 16.11 -15.41
CA PRO A 397 6.01 16.90 -16.13
C PRO A 397 7.36 16.18 -16.12
N SER A 398 8.12 16.27 -17.24
CA SER A 398 9.37 15.52 -17.44
C SER A 398 10.43 15.75 -16.35
N SER A 399 10.31 16.84 -15.62
CA SER A 399 11.15 17.23 -14.48
C SER A 399 10.74 16.60 -13.14
N ALA A 400 9.57 16.01 -13.05
CA ALA A 400 9.07 15.34 -11.84
C ALA A 400 9.32 13.82 -11.87
N ARG A 401 9.94 13.28 -12.91
CA ARG A 401 10.32 11.87 -12.97
C ARG A 401 11.59 11.65 -12.12
N PRO A 402 11.58 10.67 -11.21
CA PRO A 402 12.71 10.34 -10.34
C PRO A 402 13.93 9.85 -11.14
#